data_6fbfe9af54dffc252c6242f74df6e597
#
_entry.id   6fbfe9af54dffc252c6242f74df6e597
#
_cell.length_a   1.000
_cell.length_b   1.000
_cell.length_c   1.000
_cell.angle_alpha   90.00
_cell.angle_beta   90.00
_cell.angle_gamma   90.00
#
_symmetry.space_group_name_H-M   'P 1'
#
loop_
_entity.id
_entity.type
_entity.pdbx_description
1 polymer ?
#
loop_
_entity_poly.entity_id
_entity_poly.type
_entity_poly.pdbx_seq_one_letter_code
_entity_poly.pdbx_strand_id
1 'polypeptide(L)'
;MMDADKVLREAVALCREYGAGRVVLFGSRAKGTALPESDIDIAVSGVQDVEALREALEELPTLYKIDLVSLDDCANELLLEDIAKYGREMQEKI
;
A
#
# COMPACT_ATOMS: atom_id res chain seq x y z
N MET A 1 8.99 -17.24 -6.83
CA MET A 1 8.38 -16.53 -5.70
C MET A 1 8.83 -15.08 -5.70
N MET A 2 7.89 -14.15 -5.53
CA MET A 2 8.21 -12.71 -5.52
C MET A 2 8.76 -12.32 -4.16
N ASP A 3 9.84 -11.54 -4.13
CA ASP A 3 10.32 -10.95 -2.88
C ASP A 3 9.46 -9.72 -2.52
N ALA A 4 9.66 -9.16 -1.32
CA ALA A 4 8.83 -8.05 -0.84
C ALA A 4 8.92 -6.82 -1.74
N ASP A 5 10.10 -6.51 -2.27
CA ASP A 5 10.28 -5.35 -3.13
C ASP A 5 9.53 -5.50 -4.45
N LYS A 6 9.54 -6.71 -5.02
CA LYS A 6 8.82 -6.98 -6.25
C LYS A 6 7.31 -6.93 -6.02
N VAL A 7 6.83 -7.51 -4.90
CA VAL A 7 5.42 -7.45 -4.52
C VAL A 7 4.98 -6.00 -4.36
N LEU A 8 5.79 -5.20 -3.68
CA LEU A 8 5.49 -3.79 -3.47
C LEU A 8 5.39 -3.03 -4.80
N ARG A 9 6.30 -3.27 -5.72
CA ARG A 9 6.25 -2.62 -7.05
C ARG A 9 5.01 -3.01 -7.83
N GLU A 10 4.65 -4.30 -7.80
CA GLU A 10 3.42 -4.77 -8.46
C GLU A 10 2.18 -4.18 -7.81
N ALA A 11 2.17 -4.09 -6.48
CA ALA A 11 1.06 -3.48 -5.76
C ALA A 11 0.90 -2.00 -6.10
N VAL A 12 2.00 -1.25 -6.17
CA VAL A 12 1.97 0.16 -6.55
C VAL A 12 1.44 0.33 -7.97
N ALA A 13 1.90 -0.52 -8.90
CA ALA A 13 1.43 -0.48 -10.28
C ALA A 13 -0.08 -0.72 -10.36
N LEU A 14 -0.61 -1.70 -9.61
CA LEU A 14 -2.06 -1.94 -9.55
C LEU A 14 -2.80 -0.73 -8.99
N CYS A 15 -2.29 -0.12 -7.92
CA CYS A 15 -2.92 1.07 -7.35
C CYS A 15 -3.03 2.18 -8.40
N ARG A 16 -2.00 2.39 -9.20
CA ARG A 16 -2.00 3.39 -10.26
C ARG A 16 -3.00 3.04 -11.36
N GLU A 17 -3.10 1.76 -11.73
CA GLU A 17 -4.09 1.30 -12.71
C GLU A 17 -5.52 1.57 -12.26
N TYR A 18 -5.79 1.53 -10.97
CA TYR A 18 -7.10 1.81 -10.40
C TYR A 18 -7.31 3.30 -10.09
N GLY A 19 -6.43 4.15 -10.56
CA GLY A 19 -6.59 5.59 -10.52
C GLY A 19 -6.02 6.29 -9.29
N ALA A 20 -5.18 5.60 -8.50
CA ALA A 20 -4.59 6.22 -7.33
C ALA A 20 -3.73 7.42 -7.73
N GLY A 21 -4.06 8.59 -7.21
CA GLY A 21 -3.25 9.78 -7.38
C GLY A 21 -2.10 9.80 -6.39
N ARG A 22 -2.25 9.07 -5.28
CA ARG A 22 -1.25 8.99 -4.22
C ARG A 22 -1.18 7.58 -3.68
N VAL A 23 0.03 7.05 -3.53
CA VAL A 23 0.28 5.73 -2.94
C VAL A 23 1.36 5.89 -1.89
N VAL A 24 1.07 5.45 -0.66
CA VAL A 24 1.98 5.63 0.49
C VAL A 24 2.21 4.29 1.16
N LEU A 25 3.47 3.90 1.31
CA LEU A 25 3.86 2.76 2.14
C LEU A 25 3.91 3.22 3.59
N PHE A 26 3.24 2.51 4.48
CA PHE A 26 3.25 2.85 5.91
C PHE A 26 3.47 1.61 6.77
N GLY A 27 3.39 1.77 8.08
CA GLY A 27 3.59 0.68 9.03
C GLY A 27 5.06 0.30 9.19
N SER A 28 5.32 -0.94 9.60
CA SER A 28 6.67 -1.38 9.95
C SER A 28 7.67 -1.29 8.80
N ARG A 29 7.24 -1.54 7.58
CA ARG A 29 8.13 -1.47 6.41
C ARG A 29 8.59 -0.04 6.12
N ALA A 30 7.72 0.94 6.34
CA ALA A 30 8.08 2.33 6.18
C ALA A 30 9.03 2.80 7.27
N LYS A 31 8.87 2.26 8.48
CA LYS A 31 9.69 2.61 9.64
C LYS A 31 11.04 1.87 9.68
N GLY A 32 11.23 0.89 8.81
CA GLY A 32 12.45 0.08 8.79
C GLY A 32 12.52 -0.97 9.91
N THR A 33 11.39 -1.27 10.55
CA THR A 33 11.32 -2.25 11.63
C THR A 33 10.68 -3.57 11.21
N ALA A 34 10.39 -3.72 9.91
CA ALA A 34 9.71 -4.90 9.41
C ALA A 34 10.60 -6.14 9.46
N LEU A 35 9.99 -7.26 9.81
CA LEU A 35 10.60 -8.57 9.63
C LEU A 35 10.38 -9.01 8.18
N PRO A 36 11.14 -10.02 7.69
CA PRO A 36 10.98 -10.46 6.29
C PRO A 36 9.56 -10.86 5.91
N GLU A 37 8.80 -11.43 6.84
CA GLU A 37 7.42 -11.86 6.60
C GLU A 37 6.35 -10.85 7.04
N SER A 38 6.74 -9.63 7.40
CA SER A 38 5.79 -8.59 7.82
C SER A 38 4.84 -8.21 6.68
N ASP A 39 3.61 -7.85 7.05
CA ASP A 39 2.60 -7.38 6.09
C ASP A 39 3.06 -6.12 5.36
N ILE A 40 2.52 -5.92 4.18
CA ILE A 40 2.77 -4.72 3.39
C ILE A 40 1.55 -3.82 3.57
N ASP A 41 1.75 -2.66 4.18
CA ASP A 41 0.69 -1.70 4.47
C ASP A 41 0.75 -0.54 3.47
N ILE A 42 -0.31 -0.36 2.69
CA ILE A 42 -0.38 0.65 1.63
C ILE A 42 -1.62 1.53 1.84
N ALA A 43 -1.42 2.83 1.77
CA ALA A 43 -2.51 3.80 1.78
C ALA A 43 -2.60 4.49 0.41
N VAL A 44 -3.82 4.68 -0.06
CA VAL A 44 -4.07 5.28 -1.39
C VAL A 44 -5.10 6.40 -1.30
N SER A 45 -5.04 7.34 -2.24
CA SER A 45 -6.08 8.34 -2.41
C SER A 45 -6.44 8.47 -3.89
N GLY A 46 -7.67 8.88 -4.17
CA GLY A 46 -8.15 9.08 -5.53
C GLY A 46 -8.70 7.84 -6.21
N VAL A 47 -8.69 6.69 -5.55
CA VAL A 47 -9.23 5.45 -6.09
C VAL A 47 -10.75 5.45 -5.93
N GLN A 48 -11.48 5.26 -7.03
CA GLN A 48 -12.94 5.24 -6.99
C GLN A 48 -13.49 3.92 -6.43
N ASP A 49 -12.92 2.80 -6.85
CA ASP A 49 -13.36 1.48 -6.41
C ASP A 49 -12.25 0.78 -5.62
N VAL A 50 -12.17 1.11 -4.34
CA VAL A 50 -11.15 0.57 -3.44
C VAL A 50 -11.32 -0.94 -3.26
N GLU A 51 -12.56 -1.44 -3.25
CA GLU A 51 -12.80 -2.87 -3.07
C GLU A 51 -12.30 -3.68 -4.26
N ALA A 52 -12.47 -3.16 -5.48
CA ALA A 52 -11.93 -3.81 -6.67
C ALA A 52 -10.41 -3.86 -6.63
N LEU A 53 -9.78 -2.78 -6.18
CA LEU A 53 -8.32 -2.74 -6.00
C LEU A 53 -7.87 -3.74 -4.95
N ARG A 54 -8.59 -3.81 -3.82
CA ARG A 54 -8.26 -4.75 -2.76
C ARG A 54 -8.29 -6.19 -3.27
N GLU A 55 -9.31 -6.55 -4.04
CA GLU A 55 -9.40 -7.87 -4.64
C GLU A 55 -8.25 -8.15 -5.61
N ALA A 56 -7.89 -7.16 -6.43
CA ALA A 56 -6.78 -7.29 -7.35
C ALA A 56 -5.46 -7.53 -6.63
N LEU A 57 -5.25 -6.84 -5.51
CA LEU A 57 -4.04 -7.03 -4.69
C LEU A 57 -4.00 -8.43 -4.08
N GLU A 58 -5.15 -8.98 -3.67
CA GLU A 58 -5.23 -10.33 -3.11
C GLU A 58 -4.90 -11.41 -4.15
N GLU A 59 -5.07 -11.10 -5.42
CA GLU A 59 -4.77 -12.03 -6.51
C GLU A 59 -3.28 -12.10 -6.87
N LEU A 60 -2.45 -11.20 -6.33
CA LEU A 60 -1.02 -11.25 -6.59
C LEU A 60 -0.41 -12.57 -6.10
N PRO A 61 0.49 -13.17 -6.89
CA PRO A 61 1.08 -14.47 -6.53
C PRO A 61 2.15 -14.33 -5.45
N THR A 62 1.72 -14.03 -4.24
CA THR A 62 2.60 -13.79 -3.10
C THR A 62 2.02 -14.35 -1.82
N LEU A 63 2.90 -14.69 -0.87
CA LEU A 63 2.50 -15.08 0.48
C LEU A 63 2.39 -13.86 1.41
N TYR A 64 2.83 -12.69 0.98
CA TYR A 64 2.71 -11.47 1.77
C TYR A 64 1.26 -10.99 1.80
N LYS A 65 0.80 -10.64 2.98
CA LYS A 65 -0.50 -9.99 3.14
C LYS A 65 -0.34 -8.50 2.83
N ILE A 66 -1.24 -7.98 2.01
CA ILE A 66 -1.25 -6.58 1.65
C ILE A 66 -2.49 -5.94 2.27
N ASP A 67 -2.26 -5.00 3.20
CA ASP A 67 -3.34 -4.23 3.83
C ASP A 67 -3.50 -2.91 3.09
N LEU A 68 -4.70 -2.65 2.59
CA LEU A 68 -5.01 -1.44 1.83
C LEU A 68 -5.91 -0.52 2.64
N VAL A 69 -5.51 0.74 2.75
CA VAL A 69 -6.27 1.79 3.43
C VAL A 69 -6.55 2.89 2.42
N SER A 70 -7.82 3.35 2.37
CA SER A 70 -8.18 4.52 1.58
C SER A 70 -8.02 5.76 2.45
N LEU A 71 -7.15 6.67 2.06
CA LEU A 71 -6.95 7.93 2.78
C LEU A 71 -8.18 8.83 2.69
N ASP A 72 -8.96 8.68 1.62
CA ASP A 72 -10.16 9.49 1.40
C ASP A 72 -11.29 9.12 2.38
N ASP A 73 -11.33 7.86 2.83
CA ASP A 73 -12.38 7.32 3.68
C ASP A 73 -11.93 7.00 5.10
N CYS A 74 -10.66 7.21 5.41
CA CYS A 74 -10.12 6.84 6.71
C CYS A 74 -10.52 7.84 7.79
N ALA A 75 -11.23 7.36 8.81
CA ALA A 75 -11.64 8.18 9.95
C ALA A 75 -10.73 8.04 11.17
N ASN A 76 -9.71 7.20 11.10
CA ASN A 76 -8.79 6.97 12.20
C ASN A 76 -7.67 8.02 12.19
N GLU A 77 -7.82 9.05 13.03
CA GLU A 77 -6.86 10.16 13.09
C GLU A 77 -5.46 9.73 13.49
N LEU A 78 -5.34 8.77 14.41
CA LEU A 78 -4.03 8.28 14.84
C LEU A 78 -3.30 7.58 13.71
N LEU A 79 -4.02 6.81 12.91
CA LEU A 79 -3.45 6.15 11.74
C LEU A 79 -3.01 7.18 10.70
N LEU A 80 -3.85 8.20 10.44
CA LEU A 80 -3.50 9.25 9.49
C LEU A 80 -2.25 10.02 9.93
N GLU A 81 -2.11 10.29 11.22
CA GLU A 81 -0.92 10.93 11.76
C GLU A 81 0.32 10.06 11.58
N ASP A 82 0.21 8.76 11.82
CA ASP A 82 1.31 7.81 11.63
C ASP A 82 1.74 7.77 10.17
N ILE A 83 0.79 7.71 9.26
CA ILE A 83 1.05 7.72 7.83
C ILE A 83 1.74 9.03 7.41
N ALA A 84 1.26 10.17 7.91
CA ALA A 84 1.84 11.46 7.58
C ALA A 84 3.28 11.59 8.09
N LYS A 85 3.55 11.02 9.27
CA LYS A 85 4.86 11.16 9.92
C LYS A 85 5.90 10.16 9.38
N TYR A 86 5.50 8.92 9.15
CA TYR A 86 6.42 7.83 8.77
C TYR A 86 6.18 7.25 7.40
N GLY A 87 5.06 7.57 6.76
CA GLY A 87 4.73 7.04 5.45
C GLY A 87 5.73 7.45 4.38
N ARG A 88 5.94 6.56 3.41
CA ARG A 88 6.80 6.85 2.26
C ARG A 88 5.95 6.92 1.01
N GLU A 89 6.00 8.05 0.34
CA GLU A 89 5.34 8.21 -0.96
C GLU A 89 6.00 7.28 -1.97
N MET A 90 5.18 6.46 -2.61
CA MET A 90 5.67 5.53 -3.63
C MET A 90 5.38 6.13 -5.00
N GLN A 91 6.45 6.46 -5.72
CA GLN A 91 6.33 6.99 -7.07
C GLN A 91 6.75 5.93 -8.06
N GLU A 92 5.95 5.77 -9.10
CA GLU A 92 6.31 4.91 -10.19
C GLU A 92 7.34 5.62 -11.05
N LYS A 93 8.50 4.99 -11.20
CA LYS A 93 9.51 5.50 -12.12
C LYS A 93 9.19 5.02 -13.52
N ILE A 94 9.04 5.96 -14.38
CA ILE A 94 8.86 5.67 -15.79
C ILE A 94 10.22 5.49 -16.45
#